data_8de874e4dad4652519f4e94a3163d4be
#
_entry.id   8de874e4dad4652519f4e94a3163d4be
#
_cell.length_a   1.000
_cell.length_b   1.000
_cell.length_c   1.000
_cell.angle_alpha   90.00
_cell.angle_beta   90.00
_cell.angle_gamma   90.00
#
_symmetry.space_group_name_H-M   'P 1'
#
loop_
_entity.id
_entity.type
_entity.pdbx_description
1 polymer ?
#
loop_
_entity_poly.entity_id
_entity_poly.type
_entity_poly.pdbx_seq_one_letter_code
_entity_poly.pdbx_strand_id
1 'polypeptide(L)'
;MPNIDKSKPTFGPLGRLFRPQRVVIFALAGLLVFYHTYTLVDLYVGSGTDLYGGPNANGHSLYAHTQSMLRLLIIVSLVFVAMNRRSALYGMWVGIGALVATHYWAYFFDLPFPFVEGRHPLSYLKGFIIPTVITLLHLSTNSHRNLRGRSA
;
A
#
# COMPACT_ATOMS: atom_id res chain seq x y z
N MET A 1 -0.09 39.15 -43.48
CA MET A 1 -0.55 38.88 -42.11
C MET A 1 0.22 37.67 -41.59
N PRO A 2 1.10 37.80 -40.59
CA PRO A 2 1.86 36.67 -40.08
C PRO A 2 0.95 35.80 -39.20
N ASN A 3 1.00 34.50 -39.51
CA ASN A 3 0.28 33.45 -38.80
C ASN A 3 0.92 33.27 -37.39
N ILE A 4 0.23 33.70 -36.35
CA ILE A 4 0.69 33.54 -34.97
C ILE A 4 0.51 32.06 -34.62
N ASP A 5 1.59 31.32 -34.73
CA ASP A 5 1.69 29.94 -34.23
C ASP A 5 1.48 29.93 -32.71
N LYS A 6 0.27 29.55 -32.30
CA LYS A 6 -0.06 29.36 -30.89
C LYS A 6 0.71 28.15 -30.37
N SER A 7 1.96 28.34 -30.00
CA SER A 7 2.80 27.37 -29.35
C SER A 7 2.08 26.86 -28.09
N LYS A 8 1.57 25.64 -28.16
CA LYS A 8 0.99 24.92 -27.02
C LYS A 8 2.00 24.92 -25.86
N PRO A 9 1.63 25.33 -24.67
CA PRO A 9 2.54 25.30 -23.52
C PRO A 9 3.03 23.88 -23.31
N THR A 10 4.28 23.61 -23.66
CA THR A 10 4.97 22.38 -23.33
C THR A 10 5.24 22.38 -21.82
N PHE A 11 4.33 21.83 -21.06
CA PHE A 11 4.59 21.54 -19.65
C PHE A 11 5.78 20.60 -19.59
N GLY A 12 6.93 21.11 -19.11
CA GLY A 12 8.15 20.35 -18.90
C GLY A 12 7.93 19.14 -17.98
N PRO A 13 8.95 18.28 -17.82
CA PRO A 13 8.85 17.03 -17.04
C PRO A 13 8.33 17.23 -15.62
N LEU A 14 8.56 18.39 -15.00
CA LEU A 14 8.03 18.79 -13.68
C LEU A 14 6.50 18.94 -13.68
N GLY A 15 5.88 19.43 -14.75
CA GLY A 15 4.41 19.56 -14.82
C GLY A 15 3.67 18.21 -14.86
N ARG A 16 4.37 17.10 -15.13
CA ARG A 16 3.82 15.75 -15.04
C ARG A 16 3.78 15.20 -13.60
N LEU A 17 4.69 15.65 -12.74
CA LEU A 17 4.76 15.25 -11.33
C LEU A 17 3.65 15.90 -10.50
N PHE A 18 3.25 17.13 -10.83
CA PHE A 18 2.24 17.91 -10.09
C PHE A 18 0.79 17.64 -10.49
N ARG A 19 0.47 16.53 -11.15
CA ARG A 19 -0.93 16.13 -11.28
C ARG A 19 -1.46 15.76 -9.89
N PRO A 20 -2.57 16.38 -9.41
CA PRO A 20 -3.05 16.19 -8.03
C PRO A 20 -3.28 14.70 -7.69
N GLN A 21 -3.72 13.91 -8.66
CA GLN A 21 -3.89 12.45 -8.49
C GLN A 21 -2.58 11.73 -8.14
N ARG A 22 -1.45 12.13 -8.74
CA ARG A 22 -0.15 11.52 -8.42
C ARG A 22 0.33 11.90 -7.03
N VAL A 23 0.15 13.16 -6.65
CA VAL A 23 0.49 13.61 -5.30
C VAL A 23 -0.29 12.81 -4.26
N VAL A 24 -1.57 12.59 -4.49
CA VAL A 24 -2.40 11.75 -3.60
C VAL A 24 -1.90 10.30 -3.55
N ILE A 25 -1.56 9.69 -4.70
CA ILE A 25 -0.99 8.34 -4.74
C ILE A 25 0.31 8.27 -3.93
N PHE A 26 1.22 9.24 -4.12
CA PHE A 26 2.48 9.30 -3.37
C PHE A 26 2.25 9.48 -1.86
N ALA A 27 1.31 10.33 -1.48
CA ALA A 27 0.97 10.56 -0.07
C ALA A 27 0.39 9.30 0.58
N LEU A 28 -0.57 8.63 -0.08
CA LEU A 28 -1.20 7.41 0.44
C LEU A 28 -0.21 6.23 0.46
N ALA A 29 0.58 6.05 -0.60
CA ALA A 29 1.61 5.02 -0.63
C ALA A 29 2.68 5.27 0.43
N GLY A 30 3.13 6.52 0.60
CA GLY A 30 4.08 6.91 1.64
C GLY A 30 3.55 6.66 3.05
N LEU A 31 2.28 6.99 3.30
CA LEU A 31 1.62 6.72 4.58
C LEU A 31 1.60 5.21 4.90
N LEU A 32 1.25 4.37 3.92
CA LEU A 32 1.24 2.91 4.10
C LEU A 32 2.65 2.36 4.29
N VAL A 33 3.62 2.82 3.51
CA VAL A 33 5.04 2.43 3.67
C VAL A 33 5.51 2.78 5.08
N PHE A 34 5.25 3.99 5.54
CA PHE A 34 5.61 4.44 6.89
C PHE A 34 4.95 3.54 7.95
N TYR A 35 3.64 3.28 7.83
CA TYR A 35 2.90 2.42 8.77
C TYR A 35 3.48 1.00 8.83
N HIS A 36 3.71 0.36 7.67
CA HIS A 36 4.26 -1.00 7.64
C HIS A 36 5.70 -1.07 8.12
N THR A 37 6.52 -0.05 7.80
CA THR A 37 7.91 0.05 8.29
C THR A 37 7.92 0.24 9.80
N TYR A 38 7.10 1.15 10.34
CA TYR A 38 6.98 1.37 11.78
C TYR A 38 6.61 0.06 12.49
N THR A 39 5.61 -0.66 11.99
CA THR A 39 5.19 -1.95 12.58
C THR A 39 6.27 -3.03 12.48
N LEU A 40 7.09 -3.04 11.41
CA LEU A 40 8.23 -3.94 11.29
C LEU A 40 9.31 -3.60 12.32
N VAL A 41 9.64 -2.33 12.48
CA VAL A 41 10.62 -1.89 13.47
C VAL A 41 10.14 -2.23 14.87
N ASP A 42 8.87 -1.95 15.18
CA ASP A 42 8.26 -2.25 16.47
C ASP A 42 8.31 -3.74 16.81
N LEU A 43 8.11 -4.61 15.80
CA LEU A 43 8.18 -6.06 15.96
C LEU A 43 9.58 -6.57 16.36
N TYR A 44 10.66 -5.92 15.87
CA TYR A 44 12.04 -6.40 16.08
C TYR A 44 12.82 -5.60 17.12
N VAL A 45 12.49 -4.33 17.33
CA VAL A 45 13.22 -3.40 18.23
C VAL A 45 12.39 -3.07 19.45
N GLY A 46 11.08 -3.19 19.36
CA GLY A 46 10.15 -2.91 20.46
C GLY A 46 10.41 -3.83 21.65
N SER A 47 10.86 -3.25 22.73
CA SER A 47 11.09 -3.92 24.00
C SER A 47 9.76 -4.34 24.64
N GLY A 48 9.16 -5.41 24.14
CA GLY A 48 8.15 -6.17 24.90
C GLY A 48 6.78 -5.54 25.08
N THR A 49 6.36 -4.57 24.25
CA THR A 49 4.94 -4.25 24.14
C THR A 49 4.30 -5.19 23.12
N ASP A 50 3.95 -6.28 23.60
CA ASP A 50 3.34 -7.54 23.19
C ASP A 50 2.19 -7.46 22.17
N LEU A 51 2.23 -6.55 21.21
CA LEU A 51 1.23 -6.56 20.13
C LEU A 51 1.23 -7.86 19.32
N TYR A 52 2.36 -8.61 19.32
CA TYR A 52 2.50 -9.86 18.59
C TYR A 52 3.19 -11.00 19.37
N GLY A 53 3.32 -10.87 20.73
CA GLY A 53 4.12 -11.81 21.51
C GLY A 53 5.55 -11.83 20.97
N GLY A 54 6.53 -11.29 21.69
CA GLY A 54 7.90 -11.11 21.20
C GLY A 54 8.49 -12.40 20.60
N PRO A 55 9.63 -12.32 19.88
CA PRO A 55 10.23 -13.43 19.15
C PRO A 55 10.56 -14.67 19.99
N ASN A 56 10.46 -14.57 21.30
CA ASN A 56 10.71 -15.65 22.27
C ASN A 56 9.44 -16.36 22.77
N ALA A 57 8.23 -15.98 22.33
CA ALA A 57 7.02 -16.70 22.67
C ALA A 57 6.97 -17.99 21.84
N ASN A 58 7.24 -19.12 22.51
CA ASN A 58 7.25 -20.46 21.92
C ASN A 58 5.96 -20.70 21.11
N GLY A 59 6.09 -20.88 19.80
CA GLY A 59 4.99 -21.15 18.87
C GLY A 59 4.56 -19.98 17.96
N HIS A 60 4.93 -18.74 18.26
CA HIS A 60 4.48 -17.57 17.50
C HIS A 60 5.53 -17.01 16.51
N SER A 61 6.76 -17.54 16.50
CA SER A 61 7.83 -17.04 15.63
C SER A 61 7.46 -17.16 14.14
N LEU A 62 6.85 -18.26 13.72
CA LEU A 62 6.43 -18.48 12.33
C LEU A 62 5.39 -17.45 11.90
N TYR A 63 4.42 -17.14 12.77
CA TYR A 63 3.41 -16.11 12.50
C TYR A 63 4.05 -14.73 12.34
N ALA A 64 4.94 -14.35 13.26
CA ALA A 64 5.66 -13.08 13.23
C ALA A 64 6.53 -12.95 11.96
N HIS A 65 7.25 -14.00 11.57
CA HIS A 65 8.03 -14.00 10.35
C HIS A 65 7.17 -13.91 9.10
N THR A 66 6.04 -14.62 9.04
CA THR A 66 5.09 -14.51 7.92
C THR A 66 4.54 -13.09 7.80
N GLN A 67 4.13 -12.48 8.90
CA GLN A 67 3.67 -11.10 8.95
C GLN A 67 4.74 -10.12 8.45
N SER A 68 6.00 -10.33 8.85
CA SER A 68 7.13 -9.49 8.45
C SER A 68 7.38 -9.57 6.94
N MET A 69 7.38 -10.78 6.39
CA MET A 69 7.56 -11.01 4.95
C MET A 69 6.43 -10.36 4.14
N LEU A 70 5.17 -10.48 4.58
CA LEU A 70 4.04 -9.83 3.93
C LEU A 70 4.14 -8.31 3.97
N ARG A 71 4.55 -7.73 5.11
CA ARG A 71 4.76 -6.29 5.23
C ARG A 71 5.87 -5.80 4.32
N LEU A 72 6.97 -6.54 4.23
CA LEU A 72 8.07 -6.23 3.31
C LEU A 72 7.58 -6.25 1.85
N LEU A 73 6.82 -7.27 1.46
CA LEU A 73 6.23 -7.37 0.13
C LEU A 73 5.33 -6.17 -0.18
N ILE A 74 4.50 -5.74 0.79
CA ILE A 74 3.64 -4.56 0.66
C ILE A 74 4.48 -3.31 0.45
N ILE A 75 5.51 -3.08 1.28
CA ILE A 75 6.40 -1.91 1.18
C ILE A 75 7.04 -1.83 -0.21
N VAL A 76 7.67 -2.93 -0.66
CA VAL A 76 8.31 -3.01 -1.98
C VAL A 76 7.30 -2.74 -3.09
N SER A 77 6.13 -3.36 -3.01
CA SER A 77 5.07 -3.17 -4.01
C SER A 77 4.59 -1.72 -4.06
N LEU A 78 4.41 -1.06 -2.91
CA LEU A 78 3.98 0.35 -2.83
C LEU A 78 5.03 1.31 -3.41
N VAL A 79 6.32 1.04 -3.20
CA VAL A 79 7.40 1.81 -3.84
C VAL A 79 7.32 1.69 -5.36
N PHE A 80 7.12 0.49 -5.90
CA PHE A 80 6.96 0.29 -7.34
C PHE A 80 5.64 0.89 -7.89
N VAL A 81 4.55 0.89 -7.12
CA VAL A 81 3.31 1.60 -7.47
C VAL A 81 3.58 3.11 -7.57
N ALA A 82 4.31 3.69 -6.61
CA ALA A 82 4.75 5.08 -6.66
C ALA A 82 5.59 5.36 -7.91
N MET A 83 6.47 4.43 -8.31
CA MET A 83 7.22 4.49 -9.58
C MET A 83 6.36 4.25 -10.84
N ASN A 84 5.04 4.17 -10.69
CA ASN A 84 4.06 3.98 -11.77
C ASN A 84 4.16 2.62 -12.50
N ARG A 85 4.59 1.56 -11.82
CA ARG A 85 4.62 0.20 -12.35
C ARG A 85 3.28 -0.50 -12.09
N ARG A 86 2.51 -0.80 -13.14
CA ARG A 86 1.17 -1.42 -13.00
C ARG A 86 1.21 -2.82 -12.39
N SER A 87 2.22 -3.62 -12.71
CA SER A 87 2.39 -4.96 -12.16
C SER A 87 2.53 -4.97 -10.64
N ALA A 88 3.03 -3.87 -10.06
CA ALA A 88 3.17 -3.74 -8.61
C ALA A 88 1.83 -3.66 -7.86
N LEU A 89 0.73 -3.28 -8.54
CA LEU A 89 -0.61 -3.34 -7.95
C LEU A 89 -0.98 -4.78 -7.56
N TYR A 90 -0.61 -5.78 -8.36
CA TYR A 90 -0.84 -7.19 -8.01
C TYR A 90 -0.09 -7.58 -6.73
N GLY A 91 1.20 -7.21 -6.63
CA GLY A 91 2.00 -7.45 -5.42
C GLY A 91 1.41 -6.78 -4.18
N MET A 92 0.95 -5.54 -4.30
CA MET A 92 0.26 -4.82 -3.24
C MET A 92 -1.02 -5.56 -2.79
N TRP A 93 -1.88 -5.99 -3.74
CA TRP A 93 -3.12 -6.68 -3.42
C TRP A 93 -2.88 -8.07 -2.82
N VAL A 94 -1.91 -8.83 -3.34
CA VAL A 94 -1.52 -10.13 -2.78
C VAL A 94 -0.99 -9.95 -1.35
N GLY A 95 -0.09 -8.99 -1.13
CA GLY A 95 0.49 -8.73 0.19
C GLY A 95 -0.57 -8.33 1.22
N ILE A 96 -1.45 -7.37 0.87
CA ILE A 96 -2.50 -6.88 1.78
C ILE A 96 -3.58 -7.96 2.01
N GLY A 97 -4.01 -8.65 0.95
CA GLY A 97 -4.97 -9.74 1.07
C GLY A 97 -4.46 -10.87 1.95
N ALA A 98 -3.20 -11.29 1.76
CA ALA A 98 -2.56 -12.29 2.61
C ALA A 98 -2.42 -11.79 4.06
N LEU A 99 -2.05 -10.53 4.27
CA LEU A 99 -1.95 -9.94 5.60
C LEU A 99 -3.31 -9.93 6.32
N VAL A 100 -4.38 -9.55 5.64
CA VAL A 100 -5.74 -9.62 6.18
C VAL A 100 -6.15 -11.06 6.46
N ALA A 101 -5.83 -12.00 5.58
CA ALA A 101 -6.10 -13.42 5.78
C ALA A 101 -5.40 -13.97 7.04
N THR A 102 -4.15 -13.56 7.32
CA THR A 102 -3.47 -13.97 8.56
C THR A 102 -4.14 -13.42 9.81
N HIS A 103 -4.75 -12.21 9.76
CA HIS A 103 -5.52 -11.66 10.88
C HIS A 103 -6.82 -12.44 11.11
N TYR A 104 -7.52 -12.82 10.02
CA TYR A 104 -8.69 -13.69 10.13
C TYR A 104 -8.32 -15.08 10.66
N TRP A 105 -7.19 -15.63 10.20
CA TRP A 105 -6.68 -16.88 10.75
C TRP A 105 -6.48 -16.78 12.25
N ALA A 106 -5.76 -15.76 12.74
CA ALA A 106 -5.54 -15.56 14.15
C ALA A 106 -6.86 -15.43 14.94
N TYR A 107 -7.85 -14.75 14.36
CA TYR A 107 -9.16 -14.58 14.98
C TYR A 107 -9.94 -15.90 15.07
N PHE A 108 -10.02 -16.70 14.01
CA PHE A 108 -10.81 -17.93 13.99
C PHE A 108 -10.18 -19.09 14.76
N PHE A 109 -8.87 -19.05 14.95
CA PHE A 109 -8.15 -20.08 15.73
C PHE A 109 -7.85 -19.63 17.16
N ASP A 110 -8.48 -18.56 17.63
CA ASP A 110 -8.32 -18.00 19.00
C ASP A 110 -6.85 -17.92 19.43
N LEU A 111 -5.99 -17.46 18.50
CA LEU A 111 -4.58 -17.30 18.84
C LEU A 111 -4.45 -16.17 19.87
N PRO A 112 -3.65 -16.35 20.93
CA PRO A 112 -3.53 -15.40 22.03
C PRO A 112 -2.72 -14.15 21.63
N PHE A 113 -3.24 -13.40 20.68
CA PHE A 113 -2.66 -12.13 20.26
C PHE A 113 -3.49 -10.96 20.76
N PRO A 114 -2.87 -9.95 21.40
CA PRO A 114 -3.58 -8.79 21.93
C PRO A 114 -4.39 -8.02 20.89
N PHE A 115 -4.02 -8.11 19.60
CA PHE A 115 -4.76 -7.45 18.53
C PHE A 115 -6.07 -8.18 18.15
N VAL A 116 -6.28 -9.41 18.60
CA VAL A 116 -7.52 -10.20 18.38
C VAL A 116 -8.55 -9.87 19.45
N GLU A 117 -8.10 -9.61 20.67
CA GLU A 117 -8.98 -9.35 21.80
C GLU A 117 -9.85 -8.09 21.60
N GLY A 118 -11.16 -8.25 21.71
CA GLY A 118 -12.13 -7.16 21.65
C GLY A 118 -12.32 -6.52 20.25
N ARG A 119 -11.72 -7.06 19.19
CA ARG A 119 -11.90 -6.54 17.84
C ARG A 119 -12.93 -7.31 17.05
N HIS A 120 -13.87 -6.58 16.47
CA HIS A 120 -14.83 -7.16 15.54
C HIS A 120 -14.13 -7.55 14.23
N PRO A 121 -14.40 -8.74 13.63
CA PRO A 121 -13.72 -9.23 12.42
C PRO A 121 -13.81 -8.26 11.23
N LEU A 122 -14.92 -7.52 11.09
CA LEU A 122 -15.07 -6.50 10.04
C LEU A 122 -14.03 -5.36 10.12
N SER A 123 -13.38 -5.17 11.28
CA SER A 123 -12.35 -4.14 11.42
C SER A 123 -11.11 -4.43 10.56
N TYR A 124 -10.82 -5.69 10.23
CA TYR A 124 -9.70 -6.08 9.39
C TYR A 124 -9.89 -5.67 7.93
N LEU A 125 -11.14 -5.53 7.46
CA LEU A 125 -11.45 -5.08 6.11
C LEU A 125 -11.07 -3.62 5.86
N LYS A 126 -10.88 -2.82 6.91
CA LYS A 126 -10.38 -1.44 6.78
C LYS A 126 -9.03 -1.37 6.08
N GLY A 127 -8.22 -2.45 6.16
CA GLY A 127 -6.96 -2.56 5.45
C GLY A 127 -7.07 -2.44 3.92
N PHE A 128 -8.25 -2.70 3.35
CA PHE A 128 -8.48 -2.60 1.90
C PHE A 128 -8.84 -1.20 1.42
N ILE A 129 -9.18 -0.25 2.31
CA ILE A 129 -9.68 1.09 1.91
C ILE A 129 -8.60 1.84 1.11
N ILE A 130 -7.42 2.02 1.68
CA ILE A 130 -6.34 2.79 1.04
C ILE A 130 -5.85 2.14 -0.26
N PRO A 131 -5.59 0.82 -0.32
CA PRO A 131 -5.24 0.13 -1.56
C PRO A 131 -6.27 0.29 -2.67
N THR A 132 -7.56 0.26 -2.33
CA THR A 132 -8.65 0.49 -3.29
C THR A 132 -8.56 1.91 -3.86
N VAL A 133 -8.40 2.92 -3.02
CA VAL A 133 -8.25 4.32 -3.46
C VAL A 133 -7.03 4.48 -4.36
N ILE A 134 -5.88 3.93 -3.97
CA ILE A 134 -4.65 3.95 -4.80
C ILE A 134 -4.91 3.31 -6.17
N THR A 135 -5.57 2.15 -6.19
CA THR A 135 -5.86 1.42 -7.44
C THR A 135 -6.77 2.23 -8.35
N LEU A 136 -7.86 2.80 -7.82
CA LEU A 136 -8.80 3.63 -8.59
C LEU A 136 -8.12 4.87 -9.17
N LEU A 137 -7.31 5.57 -8.38
CA LEU A 137 -6.55 6.73 -8.84
C LEU A 137 -5.52 6.35 -9.91
N HIS A 138 -4.85 5.22 -9.75
CA HIS A 138 -3.86 4.73 -10.71
C HIS A 138 -4.51 4.38 -12.06
N LEU A 139 -5.67 3.72 -12.03
CA LEU A 139 -6.44 3.37 -13.24
C LEU A 139 -7.00 4.61 -13.94
N SER A 140 -7.56 5.57 -13.19
CA SER A 140 -8.12 6.81 -13.77
C SER A 140 -7.06 7.66 -14.47
N THR A 141 -5.85 7.73 -13.90
CA THR A 141 -4.73 8.47 -14.50
C THR A 141 -4.33 7.92 -15.87
N ASN A 142 -4.49 6.61 -16.08
CA ASN A 142 -4.12 5.95 -17.33
C ASN A 142 -5.21 6.02 -18.40
N SER A 143 -6.49 6.03 -18.01
CA SER A 143 -7.62 6.15 -18.93
C SER A 143 -7.56 7.48 -19.72
N HIS A 144 -7.28 8.57 -19.06
CA HIS A 144 -7.13 9.89 -19.70
C HIS A 144 -5.96 9.98 -20.69
N ARG A 145 -4.93 9.14 -20.56
CA ARG A 145 -3.82 9.07 -21.52
C ARG A 145 -4.23 8.43 -22.84
N ASN A 146 -5.03 7.35 -22.76
CA ASN A 146 -5.44 6.60 -23.95
C ASN A 146 -6.43 7.39 -24.83
N LEU A 147 -7.28 8.21 -24.22
CA LEU A 147 -8.23 9.05 -24.96
C LEU A 147 -7.53 10.19 -25.71
N ARG A 148 -6.46 10.78 -25.14
CA ARG A 148 -5.68 11.83 -25.80
C ARG A 148 -4.80 11.34 -26.96
N GLY A 149 -4.38 10.09 -26.95
CA GLY A 149 -3.56 9.50 -28.01
C GLY A 149 -4.36 9.02 -29.22
N ARG A 150 -5.72 8.95 -29.13
CA ARG A 150 -6.60 8.56 -30.24
C ARG A 150 -7.13 9.74 -31.05
N SER A 151 -6.96 10.94 -30.55
CA SER A 151 -7.43 12.19 -31.20
C SER A 151 -6.30 13.00 -31.85
N ALA A 152 -5.11 12.44 -32.02
CA ALA A 152 -3.96 12.96 -32.73
C ALA A 152 -3.60 12.06 -33.91
#